data_1876de74f64896fffc7af6527d31aa9b
#
_entry.id   1876de74f64896fffc7af6527d31aa9b
#
_cell.length_a   1.000
_cell.length_b   1.000
_cell.length_c   1.000
_cell.angle_alpha   90.00
_cell.angle_beta   90.00
_cell.angle_gamma   90.00
#
_symmetry.space_group_name_H-M   'P 1'
#
loop_
_entity.id
_entity.type
_entity.pdbx_description
1 polymer ?
#
loop_
_entity_poly.entity_id
_entity_poly.type
_entity_poly.pdbx_seq_one_letter_code
_entity_poly.pdbx_strand_id
1 'polypeptide(L)'
;LQELDAVLTTEGYLLRLVDKKHPLPETFVPKHLVPVREQWLFFSKGRSLLLTKIAYEALHQLIQAAARDGVALSVGSAYRSFAYQKKLFSWYAQEHGMQEAMRFSAREGTSQHQLGTVVDFGSITPAFARSDAGRWTQRNAHRFGWSLSFPPGYEQVTGYVWEPWHFRYVGVRACALQKKWFEDIQQYMLGFIHEWKVNASS
;
A
#
# COMPACT_ATOMS: atom_id res chain seq x y z
N LEU A 1 -17.68 10.27 15.31
CA LEU A 1 -17.03 11.53 14.97
C LEU A 1 -15.66 11.67 15.65
N GLN A 2 -15.52 11.54 16.98
CA GLN A 2 -14.24 11.68 17.71
C GLN A 2 -13.11 10.76 17.18
N GLU A 3 -13.43 9.50 16.84
CA GLU A 3 -12.43 8.56 16.27
C GLU A 3 -11.98 9.02 14.87
N LEU A 4 -12.90 9.50 14.05
CA LEU A 4 -12.60 10.05 12.72
C LEU A 4 -11.74 11.31 12.83
N ASP A 5 -12.11 12.23 13.70
CA ASP A 5 -11.34 13.48 13.93
C ASP A 5 -9.91 13.18 14.39
N ALA A 6 -9.74 12.20 15.29
CA ALA A 6 -8.42 11.76 15.73
C ALA A 6 -7.57 11.17 14.59
N VAL A 7 -8.19 10.44 13.66
CA VAL A 7 -7.51 9.90 12.46
C VAL A 7 -7.15 11.01 11.47
N LEU A 8 -8.07 11.95 11.23
CA LEU A 8 -7.86 13.05 10.29
C LEU A 8 -6.80 14.06 10.77
N THR A 9 -6.74 14.31 12.08
CA THR A 9 -5.80 15.26 12.68
C THR A 9 -4.36 14.79 12.63
N THR A 10 -4.14 13.47 12.71
CA THR A 10 -2.78 12.93 12.88
C THR A 10 -1.99 12.80 11.57
N GLU A 11 -2.64 12.46 10.44
CA GLU A 11 -1.87 12.03 9.26
C GLU A 11 -2.65 12.19 7.95
N GLY A 12 -3.21 13.38 7.70
CA GLY A 12 -4.09 13.63 6.56
C GLY A 12 -3.54 13.24 5.18
N TYR A 13 -2.21 13.23 5.00
CA TYR A 13 -1.57 12.83 3.74
C TYR A 13 -1.49 11.30 3.56
N LEU A 14 -1.44 10.52 4.66
CA LEU A 14 -1.45 9.05 4.59
C LEU A 14 -2.78 8.51 4.08
N LEU A 15 -3.86 9.27 4.25
CA LEU A 15 -5.23 8.88 3.93
C LEU A 15 -5.72 9.46 2.60
N ARG A 16 -4.79 9.89 1.73
CA ARG A 16 -5.14 10.34 0.39
C ARG A 16 -5.67 9.18 -0.44
N LEU A 17 -6.86 9.37 -1.03
CA LEU A 17 -7.40 8.41 -2.00
C LEU A 17 -6.56 8.45 -3.28
N VAL A 18 -6.06 7.30 -3.69
CA VAL A 18 -5.34 7.09 -4.94
C VAL A 18 -5.83 5.79 -5.55
N ASP A 19 -6.50 5.90 -6.68
CA ASP A 19 -7.07 4.79 -7.44
C ASP A 19 -7.18 5.19 -8.93
N LYS A 20 -7.88 4.39 -9.74
CA LYS A 20 -8.06 4.64 -11.17
C LYS A 20 -8.76 5.96 -11.50
N LYS A 21 -9.52 6.53 -10.56
CA LYS A 21 -10.29 7.78 -10.74
C LYS A 21 -9.63 8.98 -10.07
N HIS A 22 -8.73 8.75 -9.11
CA HIS A 22 -8.10 9.78 -8.30
C HIS A 22 -6.56 9.73 -8.46
N PRO A 23 -6.03 10.18 -9.62
CA PRO A 23 -4.60 10.12 -9.90
C PRO A 23 -3.82 11.18 -9.11
N LEU A 24 -2.58 10.85 -8.83
CA LEU A 24 -1.55 11.81 -8.40
C LEU A 24 -0.99 12.54 -9.61
N PRO A 25 -0.64 13.82 -9.51
CA PRO A 25 0.05 14.52 -10.58
C PRO A 25 1.46 13.92 -10.81
N GLU A 26 1.98 14.09 -12.02
CA GLU A 26 3.33 13.66 -12.39
C GLU A 26 4.40 14.23 -11.44
N THR A 27 4.22 15.47 -11.04
CA THR A 27 5.13 16.20 -10.13
C THR A 27 5.07 15.75 -8.68
N PHE A 28 4.13 14.86 -8.33
CA PHE A 28 4.02 14.40 -6.95
C PHE A 28 5.17 13.45 -6.62
N VAL A 29 6.04 13.92 -5.73
CA VAL A 29 7.10 13.13 -5.10
C VAL A 29 6.93 13.24 -3.58
N PRO A 30 6.84 12.14 -2.84
CA PRO A 30 6.71 12.21 -1.39
C PRO A 30 7.98 12.77 -0.76
N LYS A 31 7.80 13.56 0.30
CA LYS A 31 8.91 14.12 1.08
C LYS A 31 9.59 13.03 1.92
N HIS A 32 10.87 13.24 2.25
CA HIS A 32 11.63 12.40 3.19
C HIS A 32 11.64 10.90 2.83
N LEU A 33 11.91 10.60 1.56
CA LEU A 33 12.17 9.23 1.13
C LEU A 33 13.52 8.76 1.71
N VAL A 34 13.51 7.58 2.32
CA VAL A 34 14.69 6.93 2.89
C VAL A 34 14.84 5.51 2.31
N PRO A 35 16.07 4.99 2.17
CA PRO A 35 16.27 3.66 1.64
C PRO A 35 15.85 2.58 2.64
N VAL A 36 15.19 1.55 2.12
CA VAL A 36 14.91 0.30 2.84
C VAL A 36 16.22 -0.45 3.02
N ARG A 37 16.47 -1.01 4.21
CA ARG A 37 17.69 -1.76 4.50
C ARG A 37 17.84 -2.95 3.55
N GLU A 38 19.04 -3.16 3.02
CA GLU A 38 19.33 -4.21 2.05
C GLU A 38 18.95 -5.62 2.56
N GLN A 39 19.21 -5.89 3.84
CA GLN A 39 18.86 -7.16 4.48
C GLN A 39 17.35 -7.49 4.52
N TRP A 40 16.51 -6.52 4.26
CA TRP A 40 15.05 -6.71 4.18
C TRP A 40 14.55 -6.88 2.75
N LEU A 41 15.42 -6.75 1.75
CA LEU A 41 15.02 -6.87 0.34
C LEU A 41 14.86 -8.34 -0.05
N PHE A 42 13.76 -8.65 -0.72
CA PHE A 42 13.54 -9.98 -1.29
C PHE A 42 14.53 -10.31 -2.41
N PHE A 43 14.90 -9.27 -3.19
CA PHE A 43 15.94 -9.35 -4.21
C PHE A 43 17.00 -8.30 -3.92
N SER A 44 18.14 -8.71 -3.39
CA SER A 44 19.20 -7.81 -2.92
C SER A 44 20.09 -7.19 -4.02
N LYS A 45 20.04 -7.67 -5.26
CA LYS A 45 20.97 -7.23 -6.30
C LYS A 45 20.65 -5.83 -6.83
N GLY A 46 21.38 -4.81 -6.31
CA GLY A 46 21.51 -3.48 -6.93
C GLY A 46 20.25 -2.61 -6.93
N ARG A 47 19.21 -2.94 -6.17
CA ARG A 47 18.00 -2.15 -6.04
C ARG A 47 17.98 -1.35 -4.74
N SER A 48 17.86 -0.03 -4.84
CA SER A 48 17.50 0.81 -3.71
C SER A 48 15.97 0.99 -3.72
N LEU A 49 15.26 0.34 -2.79
CA LEU A 49 13.86 0.59 -2.54
C LEU A 49 13.73 1.74 -1.55
N LEU A 50 12.79 2.65 -1.79
CA LEU A 50 12.58 3.83 -0.96
C LEU A 50 11.19 3.81 -0.31
N LEU A 51 11.10 4.35 0.91
CA LEU A 51 9.85 4.64 1.61
C LEU A 51 9.91 6.03 2.23
N THR A 52 8.76 6.63 2.50
CA THR A 52 8.72 7.79 3.40
C THR A 52 9.25 7.37 4.78
N LYS A 53 9.91 8.28 5.49
CA LYS A 53 10.52 7.99 6.80
C LYS A 53 9.50 7.36 7.77
N ILE A 54 8.27 7.87 7.82
CA ILE A 54 7.24 7.33 8.71
C ILE A 54 6.84 5.88 8.36
N ALA A 55 6.68 5.57 7.07
CA ALA A 55 6.36 4.21 6.64
C ALA A 55 7.56 3.26 6.87
N TYR A 56 8.79 3.76 6.70
CA TYR A 56 10.01 3.01 7.02
C TYR A 56 10.10 2.64 8.50
N GLU A 57 9.79 3.57 9.41
CA GLU A 57 9.81 3.33 10.86
C GLU A 57 8.74 2.29 11.25
N ALA A 58 7.55 2.39 10.68
CA ALA A 58 6.48 1.40 10.88
C ALA A 58 6.83 0.02 10.29
N LEU A 59 7.50 -0.01 9.11
CA LEU A 59 7.99 -1.24 8.51
C LEU A 59 9.04 -1.91 9.42
N HIS A 60 9.94 -1.12 10.00
CA HIS A 60 10.95 -1.63 10.92
C HIS A 60 10.29 -2.31 12.13
N GLN A 61 9.30 -1.68 12.75
CA GLN A 61 8.55 -2.26 13.86
C GLN A 61 7.83 -3.57 13.46
N LEU A 62 7.21 -3.59 12.29
CA LEU A 62 6.53 -4.76 11.75
C LEU A 62 7.51 -5.94 11.55
N ILE A 63 8.65 -5.69 10.89
CA ILE A 63 9.68 -6.72 10.62
C ILE A 63 10.26 -7.26 11.94
N GLN A 64 10.53 -6.38 12.91
CA GLN A 64 11.02 -6.81 14.23
C GLN A 64 9.98 -7.66 14.97
N ALA A 65 8.71 -7.34 14.88
CA ALA A 65 7.64 -8.13 15.49
C ALA A 65 7.52 -9.51 14.83
N ALA A 66 7.56 -9.57 13.50
CA ALA A 66 7.55 -10.83 12.78
C ALA A 66 8.77 -11.71 13.14
N ALA A 67 9.96 -11.12 13.23
CA ALA A 67 11.17 -11.84 13.62
C ALA A 67 11.08 -12.41 15.05
N ARG A 68 10.47 -11.70 16.01
CA ARG A 68 10.21 -12.24 17.36
C ARG A 68 9.28 -13.46 17.33
N ASP A 69 8.37 -13.51 16.38
CA ASP A 69 7.46 -14.64 16.16
C ASP A 69 8.06 -15.72 15.25
N GLY A 70 9.36 -15.63 14.95
CA GLY A 70 10.08 -16.60 14.10
C GLY A 70 9.79 -16.48 12.61
N VAL A 71 9.21 -15.35 12.15
CA VAL A 71 8.81 -15.14 10.76
C VAL A 71 9.73 -14.11 10.10
N ALA A 72 10.36 -14.48 8.97
CA ALA A 72 11.15 -13.59 8.16
C ALA A 72 10.25 -12.85 7.16
N LEU A 73 10.17 -11.52 7.27
CA LEU A 73 9.53 -10.67 6.26
C LEU A 73 10.58 -10.04 5.35
N SER A 74 10.29 -9.99 4.06
CA SER A 74 11.12 -9.30 3.07
C SER A 74 10.27 -8.42 2.15
N VAL A 75 10.88 -7.40 1.56
CA VAL A 75 10.23 -6.40 0.71
C VAL A 75 10.66 -6.60 -0.74
N GLY A 76 9.70 -6.83 -1.63
CA GLY A 76 9.93 -6.99 -3.07
C GLY A 76 9.80 -5.70 -3.86
N SER A 77 8.96 -4.75 -3.39
CA SER A 77 8.74 -3.45 -4.02
C SER A 77 8.32 -2.41 -2.98
N ALA A 78 8.59 -1.12 -3.28
CA ALA A 78 8.22 0.01 -2.44
C ALA A 78 7.87 1.24 -3.31
N TYR A 79 8.36 2.45 -3.00
CA TYR A 79 8.11 3.63 -3.80
C TYR A 79 8.39 3.42 -5.28
N ARG A 80 7.47 3.87 -6.12
CA ARG A 80 7.62 3.92 -7.58
C ARG A 80 7.27 5.34 -8.06
N SER A 81 8.19 5.97 -8.81
CA SER A 81 7.92 7.27 -9.42
C SER A 81 6.86 7.15 -10.52
N PHE A 82 6.22 8.26 -10.86
CA PHE A 82 5.30 8.36 -12.00
C PHE A 82 5.94 7.81 -13.28
N ALA A 83 7.15 8.25 -13.61
CA ALA A 83 7.87 7.82 -14.81
C ALA A 83 8.22 6.32 -14.82
N TYR A 84 8.59 5.77 -13.65
CA TYR A 84 8.83 4.33 -13.53
C TYR A 84 7.52 3.54 -13.73
N GLN A 85 6.43 3.97 -13.08
CA GLN A 85 5.12 3.30 -13.21
C GLN A 85 4.61 3.32 -14.65
N LYS A 86 4.81 4.42 -15.39
CA LYS A 86 4.48 4.52 -16.81
C LYS A 86 5.20 3.46 -17.64
N LYS A 87 6.51 3.30 -17.46
CA LYS A 87 7.30 2.27 -18.15
C LYS A 87 6.84 0.85 -17.79
N LEU A 88 6.60 0.61 -16.48
CA LEU A 88 6.14 -0.68 -15.98
C LEU A 88 4.77 -1.07 -16.55
N PHE A 89 3.81 -0.14 -16.53
CA PHE A 89 2.49 -0.38 -17.10
C PHE A 89 2.55 -0.65 -18.60
N SER A 90 3.34 0.15 -19.35
CA SER A 90 3.51 -0.04 -20.79
C SER A 90 4.08 -1.42 -21.11
N TRP A 91 5.04 -1.88 -20.34
CA TRP A 91 5.60 -3.23 -20.49
C TRP A 91 4.53 -4.31 -20.22
N TYR A 92 3.76 -4.22 -19.14
CA TYR A 92 2.67 -5.17 -18.87
C TYR A 92 1.59 -5.15 -19.96
N ALA A 93 1.25 -3.97 -20.48
CA ALA A 93 0.27 -3.86 -21.55
C ALA A 93 0.74 -4.51 -22.88
N GLN A 94 2.04 -4.50 -23.14
CA GLN A 94 2.64 -5.20 -24.30
C GLN A 94 2.64 -6.72 -24.10
N GLU A 95 3.00 -7.20 -22.90
CA GLU A 95 3.10 -8.64 -22.60
C GLU A 95 1.75 -9.33 -22.44
N HIS A 96 0.76 -8.66 -21.81
CA HIS A 96 -0.51 -9.29 -21.41
C HIS A 96 -1.74 -8.69 -22.10
N GLY A 97 -1.57 -7.63 -22.89
CA GLY A 97 -2.66 -6.85 -23.43
C GLY A 97 -3.20 -5.81 -22.44
N MET A 98 -3.75 -4.73 -22.99
CA MET A 98 -4.20 -3.55 -22.23
C MET A 98 -5.24 -3.88 -21.15
N GLN A 99 -6.25 -4.69 -21.51
CA GLN A 99 -7.36 -4.99 -20.60
C GLN A 99 -6.89 -5.79 -19.37
N GLU A 100 -6.07 -6.82 -19.59
CA GLU A 100 -5.56 -7.64 -18.49
C GLU A 100 -4.55 -6.85 -17.63
N ALA A 101 -3.65 -6.10 -18.26
CA ALA A 101 -2.71 -5.24 -17.53
C ALA A 101 -3.43 -4.26 -16.59
N MET A 102 -4.56 -3.70 -16.98
CA MET A 102 -5.36 -2.80 -16.15
C MET A 102 -5.96 -3.46 -14.90
N ARG A 103 -6.05 -4.79 -14.85
CA ARG A 103 -6.58 -5.51 -13.69
C ARG A 103 -5.57 -5.67 -12.56
N PHE A 104 -4.29 -5.77 -12.87
CA PHE A 104 -3.23 -6.03 -11.88
C PHE A 104 -2.13 -4.97 -11.84
N SER A 105 -2.12 -4.00 -12.75
CA SER A 105 -1.13 -2.92 -12.76
C SER A 105 -1.81 -1.56 -12.90
N ALA A 106 -1.41 -0.63 -12.06
CA ALA A 106 -1.87 0.75 -12.14
C ALA A 106 -1.21 1.50 -13.29
N ARG A 107 -1.95 2.38 -13.95
CA ARG A 107 -1.36 3.41 -14.82
C ARG A 107 -0.55 4.40 -13.99
N GLU A 108 0.29 5.16 -14.66
CA GLU A 108 1.01 6.28 -14.04
C GLU A 108 0.03 7.23 -13.32
N GLY A 109 0.42 7.70 -12.17
CA GLY A 109 -0.41 8.55 -11.30
C GLY A 109 -1.45 7.79 -10.48
N THR A 110 -1.92 6.61 -10.90
CA THR A 110 -2.98 5.86 -10.20
C THR A 110 -2.45 4.75 -9.28
N SER A 111 -1.13 4.65 -9.15
CA SER A 111 -0.46 3.67 -8.28
C SER A 111 -0.29 4.22 -6.86
N GLN A 112 -0.76 3.48 -5.86
CA GLN A 112 -0.52 3.78 -4.46
C GLN A 112 0.98 3.79 -4.09
N HIS A 113 1.83 3.08 -4.84
CA HIS A 113 3.29 3.10 -4.64
C HIS A 113 3.91 4.49 -4.81
N GLN A 114 3.28 5.39 -5.57
CA GLN A 114 3.78 6.76 -5.74
C GLN A 114 3.67 7.57 -4.43
N LEU A 115 2.82 7.16 -3.48
CA LEU A 115 2.74 7.79 -2.16
C LEU A 115 3.98 7.54 -1.29
N GLY A 116 4.80 6.53 -1.59
CA GLY A 116 5.94 6.14 -0.77
C GLY A 116 5.57 5.51 0.57
N THR A 117 4.32 5.05 0.71
CA THR A 117 3.77 4.42 1.92
C THR A 117 3.31 2.99 1.67
N VAL A 118 3.73 2.39 0.57
CA VAL A 118 3.30 1.04 0.14
C VAL A 118 4.50 0.12 0.02
N VAL A 119 4.32 -1.12 0.43
CA VAL A 119 5.27 -2.22 0.20
C VAL A 119 4.55 -3.42 -0.41
N ASP A 120 5.26 -4.11 -1.30
CA ASP A 120 4.92 -5.47 -1.68
C ASP A 120 5.83 -6.42 -0.92
N PHE A 121 5.26 -7.32 -0.12
CA PHE A 121 6.02 -8.28 0.68
C PHE A 121 6.37 -9.54 -0.12
N GLY A 122 7.58 -10.04 0.07
CA GLY A 122 8.05 -11.33 -0.45
C GLY A 122 7.95 -11.45 -1.97
N SER A 123 7.50 -12.62 -2.42
CA SER A 123 7.19 -12.84 -3.83
C SER A 123 5.90 -12.11 -4.21
N ILE A 124 5.93 -11.33 -5.28
CA ILE A 124 4.76 -10.62 -5.82
C ILE A 124 3.90 -11.61 -6.62
N THR A 125 3.38 -12.62 -5.91
CA THR A 125 2.53 -13.69 -6.47
C THR A 125 1.49 -14.14 -5.45
N PRO A 126 0.34 -14.71 -5.87
CA PRO A 126 -0.68 -15.24 -4.96
C PRO A 126 -0.16 -16.31 -3.98
N ALA A 127 0.98 -16.97 -4.29
CA ALA A 127 1.62 -17.93 -3.40
C ALA A 127 2.05 -17.32 -2.07
N PHE A 128 2.31 -15.99 -2.01
CA PHE A 128 2.65 -15.29 -0.78
C PHE A 128 1.61 -15.52 0.31
N ALA A 129 0.31 -15.52 0.00
CA ALA A 129 -0.76 -15.75 0.97
C ALA A 129 -0.64 -17.07 1.74
N ARG A 130 -0.03 -18.09 1.12
CA ARG A 130 0.16 -19.42 1.71
C ARG A 130 1.49 -19.60 2.44
N SER A 131 2.38 -18.62 2.36
CA SER A 131 3.64 -18.62 3.10
C SER A 131 3.42 -18.26 4.58
N ASP A 132 4.38 -18.58 5.45
CA ASP A 132 4.34 -18.15 6.86
C ASP A 132 4.34 -16.62 6.96
N ALA A 133 5.14 -15.95 6.14
CA ALA A 133 5.19 -14.50 6.02
C ALA A 133 3.81 -13.92 5.66
N GLY A 134 3.15 -14.46 4.64
CA GLY A 134 1.84 -13.98 4.20
C GLY A 134 0.75 -14.19 5.27
N ARG A 135 0.69 -15.38 5.87
CA ARG A 135 -0.25 -15.67 6.96
C ARG A 135 -0.02 -14.79 8.18
N TRP A 136 1.24 -14.56 8.54
CA TRP A 136 1.57 -13.68 9.67
C TRP A 136 1.21 -12.23 9.38
N THR A 137 1.58 -11.71 8.19
CA THR A 137 1.29 -10.34 7.78
C THR A 137 -0.21 -10.07 7.74
N GLN A 138 -0.99 -10.96 7.16
CA GLN A 138 -2.46 -10.83 7.11
C GLN A 138 -3.08 -10.71 8.51
N ARG A 139 -2.56 -11.43 9.50
CA ARG A 139 -3.08 -11.40 10.88
C ARG A 139 -2.60 -10.21 11.69
N ASN A 140 -1.41 -9.69 11.42
CA ASN A 140 -0.72 -8.77 12.34
C ASN A 140 -0.45 -7.38 11.77
N ALA A 141 -0.40 -7.19 10.45
CA ALA A 141 0.05 -5.94 9.83
C ALA A 141 -0.76 -4.71 10.31
N HIS A 142 -2.07 -4.85 10.49
CA HIS A 142 -2.94 -3.78 10.97
C HIS A 142 -2.54 -3.22 12.35
N ARG A 143 -1.93 -4.03 13.23
CA ARG A 143 -1.42 -3.61 14.54
C ARG A 143 -0.27 -2.62 14.44
N PHE A 144 0.37 -2.58 13.28
CA PHE A 144 1.49 -1.68 12.94
C PHE A 144 1.10 -0.63 11.90
N GLY A 145 -0.20 -0.46 11.64
CA GLY A 145 -0.73 0.55 10.73
C GLY A 145 -0.66 0.19 9.25
N TRP A 146 -0.40 -1.08 8.91
CA TRP A 146 -0.38 -1.57 7.54
C TRP A 146 -1.69 -2.25 7.18
N SER A 147 -2.29 -1.83 6.08
CA SER A 147 -3.58 -2.31 5.59
C SER A 147 -3.41 -2.96 4.22
N LEU A 148 -4.08 -4.11 4.02
CA LEU A 148 -4.17 -4.77 2.72
C LEU A 148 -5.02 -3.92 1.78
N SER A 149 -4.46 -3.51 0.61
CA SER A 149 -5.16 -2.61 -0.31
C SER A 149 -6.16 -3.31 -1.22
N PHE A 150 -5.85 -4.54 -1.63
CA PHE A 150 -6.61 -5.29 -2.64
C PHE A 150 -7.01 -6.67 -2.12
N PRO A 151 -8.03 -6.75 -1.25
CA PRO A 151 -8.49 -8.00 -0.66
C PRO A 151 -9.25 -8.88 -1.66
N PRO A 152 -9.36 -10.20 -1.40
CA PRO A 152 -10.08 -11.11 -2.29
C PRO A 152 -11.58 -10.75 -2.36
N GLY A 153 -12.16 -10.87 -3.55
CA GLY A 153 -13.60 -10.61 -3.77
C GLY A 153 -13.97 -9.14 -3.98
N TYR A 154 -13.02 -8.20 -3.88
CA TYR A 154 -13.29 -6.75 -3.97
C TYR A 154 -12.71 -6.08 -5.22
N GLU A 155 -12.45 -6.83 -6.30
CA GLU A 155 -11.93 -6.25 -7.56
C GLU A 155 -12.83 -5.14 -8.10
N GLN A 156 -14.15 -5.29 -8.00
CA GLN A 156 -15.12 -4.28 -8.46
C GLN A 156 -15.07 -2.98 -7.62
N VAL A 157 -14.64 -3.07 -6.37
CA VAL A 157 -14.53 -1.93 -5.44
C VAL A 157 -13.17 -1.25 -5.59
N THR A 158 -12.10 -2.04 -5.60
CA THR A 158 -10.72 -1.53 -5.61
C THR A 158 -10.21 -1.22 -7.02
N GLY A 159 -10.82 -1.86 -8.03
CA GLY A 159 -10.38 -1.81 -9.41
C GLY A 159 -9.21 -2.74 -9.75
N TYR A 160 -8.73 -3.54 -8.78
CA TYR A 160 -7.59 -4.46 -8.96
C TYR A 160 -7.92 -5.84 -8.43
N VAL A 161 -7.30 -6.86 -9.04
CA VAL A 161 -7.36 -8.24 -8.56
C VAL A 161 -6.76 -8.35 -7.15
N TRP A 162 -7.05 -9.45 -6.47
CA TRP A 162 -6.46 -9.75 -5.17
C TRP A 162 -4.93 -9.77 -5.20
N GLU A 163 -4.31 -8.97 -4.33
CA GLU A 163 -2.86 -8.87 -4.16
C GLU A 163 -2.48 -9.09 -2.69
N PRO A 164 -2.28 -10.32 -2.24
CA PRO A 164 -2.01 -10.63 -0.83
C PRO A 164 -0.70 -10.03 -0.29
N TRP A 165 0.20 -9.58 -1.16
CA TRP A 165 1.49 -8.98 -0.84
C TRP A 165 1.44 -7.46 -0.67
N HIS A 166 0.39 -6.78 -1.19
CA HIS A 166 0.33 -5.33 -1.33
C HIS A 166 -0.27 -4.66 -0.10
N PHE A 167 0.58 -4.08 0.74
CA PHE A 167 0.18 -3.40 1.96
C PHE A 167 0.54 -1.92 1.93
N ARG A 168 -0.42 -1.09 2.36
CA ARG A 168 -0.25 0.34 2.51
C ARG A 168 -0.22 0.75 3.97
N TYR A 169 0.75 1.56 4.35
CA TYR A 169 0.78 2.21 5.65
C TYR A 169 -0.24 3.35 5.68
N VAL A 170 -1.22 3.22 6.52
CA VAL A 170 -2.31 4.19 6.75
C VAL A 170 -2.35 4.68 8.20
N GLY A 171 -1.52 4.10 9.08
CA GLY A 171 -1.51 4.39 10.51
C GLY A 171 -2.36 3.42 11.33
N VAL A 172 -1.99 3.23 12.59
CA VAL A 172 -2.63 2.24 13.49
C VAL A 172 -4.09 2.61 13.77
N ARG A 173 -4.36 3.89 13.99
CA ARG A 173 -5.73 4.39 14.24
C ARG A 173 -6.61 4.23 13.01
N ALA A 174 -6.08 4.51 11.82
CA ALA A 174 -6.81 4.31 10.58
C ALA A 174 -7.12 2.82 10.34
N CYS A 175 -6.19 1.90 10.60
CA CYS A 175 -6.47 0.46 10.55
C CYS A 175 -7.58 0.05 11.54
N ALA A 176 -7.58 0.58 12.76
CA ALA A 176 -8.62 0.31 13.73
C ALA A 176 -10.00 0.83 13.28
N LEU A 177 -10.03 2.05 12.74
CA LEU A 177 -11.25 2.66 12.16
C LEU A 177 -11.78 1.83 10.99
N GLN A 178 -10.89 1.41 10.07
CA GLN A 178 -11.18 0.57 8.92
C GLN A 178 -11.85 -0.75 9.35
N LYS A 179 -11.27 -1.45 10.32
CA LYS A 179 -11.83 -2.71 10.82
C LYS A 179 -13.19 -2.53 11.49
N LYS A 180 -13.37 -1.44 12.21
CA LYS A 180 -14.59 -1.20 12.99
C LYS A 180 -15.78 -0.77 12.13
N TRP A 181 -15.55 0.05 11.08
CA TRP A 181 -16.60 0.76 10.38
C TRP A 181 -16.65 0.52 8.86
N PHE A 182 -15.63 -0.10 8.28
CA PHE A 182 -15.47 -0.24 6.83
C PHE A 182 -15.19 -1.68 6.39
N GLU A 183 -15.70 -2.68 7.13
CA GLU A 183 -15.58 -4.11 6.80
C GLU A 183 -14.13 -4.58 6.60
N ASP A 184 -13.17 -3.89 7.20
CA ASP A 184 -11.73 -4.05 6.95
C ASP A 184 -11.30 -3.77 5.50
N ILE A 185 -12.10 -3.00 4.74
CA ILE A 185 -11.82 -2.63 3.34
C ILE A 185 -11.24 -1.23 3.27
N GLN A 186 -9.96 -1.13 2.89
CA GLN A 186 -9.23 0.13 2.80
C GLN A 186 -9.90 1.13 1.85
N GLN A 187 -10.39 0.66 0.68
CA GLN A 187 -11.01 1.51 -0.33
C GLN A 187 -12.28 2.20 0.20
N TYR A 188 -13.08 1.52 1.01
CA TYR A 188 -14.28 2.11 1.62
C TYR A 188 -13.91 3.24 2.59
N MET A 189 -12.91 3.01 3.45
CA MET A 189 -12.45 4.04 4.40
C MET A 189 -11.88 5.25 3.66
N LEU A 190 -11.00 5.03 2.69
CA LEU A 190 -10.35 6.13 1.95
C LEU A 190 -11.35 6.90 1.08
N GLY A 191 -12.31 6.22 0.46
CA GLY A 191 -13.40 6.84 -0.29
C GLY A 191 -14.26 7.72 0.62
N PHE A 192 -14.70 7.19 1.77
CA PHE A 192 -15.48 7.95 2.75
C PHE A 192 -14.71 9.20 3.23
N ILE A 193 -13.43 9.07 3.58
CA ILE A 193 -12.60 10.21 4.03
C ILE A 193 -12.43 11.24 2.92
N HIS A 194 -12.29 10.80 1.67
CA HIS A 194 -12.20 11.71 0.52
C HIS A 194 -13.46 12.56 0.39
N GLU A 195 -14.62 11.93 0.34
CA GLU A 195 -15.93 12.61 0.25
C GLU A 195 -16.19 13.53 1.45
N TRP A 196 -15.85 13.06 2.65
CA TRP A 196 -15.96 13.86 3.87
C TRP A 196 -15.17 15.19 3.78
N LYS A 197 -13.93 15.13 3.30
CA LYS A 197 -13.07 16.32 3.15
C LYS A 197 -13.58 17.27 2.06
N VAL A 198 -14.08 16.76 0.95
CA VAL A 198 -14.67 17.57 -0.13
C VAL A 198 -15.88 18.34 0.40
N ASN A 199 -16.80 17.64 1.07
CA ASN A 199 -18.03 18.25 1.61
C ASN A 199 -17.76 19.22 2.77
N ALA A 200 -16.71 19.01 3.58
CA ALA A 200 -16.32 19.91 4.67
C ALA A 200 -15.62 21.18 4.17
N SER A 201 -15.18 21.21 2.91
CA SER A 201 -14.50 22.37 2.28
C SER A 201 -15.44 23.20 1.40
N SER A 202 -16.69 22.76 1.24
CA SER A 202 -17.78 23.44 0.51
C SER A 202 -18.63 24.26 1.47
#